data_a83e6d8d30e24614b71464955bb1b14e
#
_entry.id   a83e6d8d30e24614b71464955bb1b14e
#
_cell.length_a   1.000
_cell.length_b   1.000
_cell.length_c   1.000
_cell.angle_alpha   90.00
_cell.angle_beta   90.00
_cell.angle_gamma   90.00
#
_symmetry.space_group_name_H-M   'P 1'
#
loop_
_entity.id
_entity.type
_entity.pdbx_description
1 polymer ?
#
loop_
_entity_poly.entity_id
_entity_poly.type
_entity_poly.pdbx_seq_one_letter_code
_entity_poly.pdbx_strand_id
1 'polypeptide(L)'
;MEKPKDPKPSRFYTCNKEDGKVGEKVPEILTLPLNKISDKAVITXGAGYLGFTLGCALAKSGTKVILYDFNPPIWNIPKGIILIRSDVRNFSDLYSACEGVDCLIHAASYGMTGIQQLRKKHIRSVNIGGTGIVLEVCKRQRIPRLIYTSTVNVVFAGETIVDGDEATVSYVPLEQQVNEYSRTKAIAEQMVLAANGSLLPGGGKLRTCAIRPPGIYGPEELQHLSRLARNMERGFFHVRLGDPGILTNWVHVKNLVQAHILAAKALTPETDYIAGGQAYFINDGEEVNLFEWLSPLFERLGYQKPWIHIPVFLVHLTAVVVEKVQTLLLPIVEIPPLITRNEMHNMWVTHTFKIDKAQAQLGYVPKKYSLDDCVDHFLKKGPRPRNFFLQKYLFLLVLLTGIIALSVKFTQVRDFLLDS
;
A
#
# COMPACT_ATOMS: atom_id res chain seq x y z
N MET A 1 -11.81 -22.10 -29.83
CA MET A 1 -10.84 -20.98 -29.83
C MET A 1 -11.63 -19.67 -29.95
N GLU A 2 -11.97 -19.06 -28.81
CA GLU A 2 -12.59 -17.73 -28.82
C GLU A 2 -11.50 -16.68 -29.03
N LYS A 3 -11.69 -15.82 -30.00
CA LYS A 3 -10.83 -14.65 -30.22
C LYS A 3 -10.93 -13.72 -29.01
N PRO A 4 -9.81 -13.14 -28.57
CA PRO A 4 -9.88 -12.15 -27.48
C PRO A 4 -10.71 -10.95 -27.95
N LYS A 5 -11.67 -10.55 -27.11
CA LYS A 5 -12.49 -9.35 -27.38
C LYS A 5 -11.60 -8.11 -27.35
N ASP A 6 -11.71 -7.30 -28.39
CA ASP A 6 -11.01 -6.01 -28.47
C ASP A 6 -11.35 -5.13 -27.27
N PRO A 7 -10.37 -4.45 -26.69
CA PRO A 7 -10.65 -3.54 -25.56
C PRO A 7 -11.54 -2.38 -26.05
N LYS A 8 -12.56 -2.07 -25.25
CA LYS A 8 -13.43 -0.91 -25.50
C LYS A 8 -12.57 0.37 -25.49
N PRO A 9 -12.88 1.33 -26.37
CA PRO A 9 -12.09 2.56 -26.45
C PRO A 9 -12.12 3.35 -25.13
N SER A 10 -10.99 3.96 -24.82
CA SER A 10 -10.82 4.79 -23.62
C SER A 10 -11.78 5.99 -23.67
N ARG A 11 -12.52 6.19 -22.59
CA ARG A 11 -13.38 7.37 -22.46
C ARG A 11 -12.64 8.46 -21.72
N PHE A 12 -12.46 9.59 -22.40
CA PHE A 12 -11.96 10.80 -21.77
C PHE A 12 -13.11 11.48 -21.02
N TYR A 13 -12.91 11.71 -19.74
CA TYR A 13 -13.89 12.46 -18.94
C TYR A 13 -13.29 13.82 -18.59
N THR A 14 -13.77 14.86 -19.27
CA THR A 14 -13.62 16.25 -18.82
C THR A 14 -14.80 16.56 -17.90
N CYS A 15 -14.54 17.23 -16.81
CA CYS A 15 -15.59 17.62 -15.86
C CYS A 15 -16.51 18.65 -16.51
N ASN A 16 -17.64 18.19 -17.08
CA ASN A 16 -18.73 19.10 -17.46
C ASN A 16 -19.67 19.23 -16.27
N LYS A 17 -20.02 20.49 -15.99
CA LYS A 17 -21.05 20.85 -15.00
C LYS A 17 -22.37 20.15 -15.33
N GLU A 18 -23.00 19.69 -14.30
CA GLU A 18 -24.41 19.31 -14.16
C GLU A 18 -24.58 17.83 -13.84
N ASP A 19 -24.52 17.56 -12.53
CA ASP A 19 -25.39 16.60 -11.85
C ASP A 19 -25.27 16.89 -10.36
N GLY A 20 -26.34 17.43 -9.79
CA GLY A 20 -26.39 17.93 -8.43
C GLY A 20 -26.42 16.83 -7.36
N LYS A 21 -25.39 16.01 -7.26
CA LYS A 21 -25.14 15.20 -6.08
C LYS A 21 -24.09 15.90 -5.22
N VAL A 22 -24.45 16.14 -3.96
CA VAL A 22 -23.55 16.67 -2.95
C VAL A 22 -22.37 15.70 -2.80
N GLY A 23 -21.34 15.94 -3.57
CA GLY A 23 -20.08 15.20 -3.45
C GLY A 23 -19.38 15.57 -2.15
N GLU A 24 -18.74 14.59 -1.54
CA GLU A 24 -17.91 14.80 -0.36
C GLU A 24 -16.82 15.84 -0.67
N LYS A 25 -16.55 16.71 0.31
CA LYS A 25 -15.48 17.70 0.19
C LYS A 25 -14.15 17.00 -0.07
N VAL A 26 -13.37 17.57 -0.97
CA VAL A 26 -11.98 17.17 -1.20
C VAL A 26 -11.25 17.18 0.15
N PRO A 27 -10.44 16.16 0.49
CA PRO A 27 -9.67 16.18 1.74
C PRO A 27 -8.90 17.48 1.89
N GLU A 28 -8.85 18.02 3.11
CA GLU A 28 -8.14 19.27 3.40
C GLU A 28 -6.64 19.07 3.10
N ILE A 29 -6.26 19.49 1.91
CA ILE A 29 -4.94 19.22 1.35
C ILE A 29 -3.96 20.28 1.81
N LEU A 30 -2.83 19.81 2.26
CA LEU A 30 -1.55 20.47 2.57
C LEU A 30 -1.55 22.01 2.45
N THR A 31 -1.35 22.66 3.58
CA THR A 31 -1.06 24.09 3.69
C THR A 31 0.42 24.42 3.38
N LEU A 32 1.20 23.47 2.88
CA LEU A 32 2.62 23.70 2.53
C LEU A 32 2.71 24.49 1.24
N PRO A 33 3.51 25.56 1.21
CA PRO A 33 3.84 26.22 -0.05
C PRO A 33 4.78 25.30 -0.83
N LEU A 34 4.18 24.47 -1.69
CA LEU A 34 4.96 23.58 -2.57
C LEU A 34 5.32 24.35 -3.83
N ASN A 35 6.62 24.50 -4.08
CA ASN A 35 7.09 25.01 -5.35
C ASN A 35 6.78 24.00 -6.46
N LYS A 36 6.45 24.53 -7.63
CA LYS A 36 6.18 23.72 -8.81
C LYS A 36 7.42 22.88 -9.16
N ILE A 37 7.30 21.57 -9.15
CA ILE A 37 8.41 20.63 -9.41
C ILE A 37 8.35 20.00 -10.80
N SER A 38 7.24 20.18 -11.51
CA SER A 38 6.95 19.49 -12.78
C SER A 38 5.96 20.32 -13.57
N ASP A 39 6.13 20.38 -14.87
CA ASP A 39 5.14 21.04 -15.74
C ASP A 39 3.93 20.15 -15.97
N LYS A 40 4.17 18.84 -16.23
CA LYS A 40 3.11 17.89 -16.47
C LYS A 40 3.48 16.51 -15.87
N ALA A 41 2.61 16.00 -15.05
CA ALA A 41 2.83 14.71 -14.36
C ALA A 41 1.69 13.73 -14.60
N VAL A 42 2.04 12.46 -14.73
CA VAL A 42 1.08 11.33 -14.71
C VAL A 42 1.27 10.57 -13.42
N ILE A 43 0.17 10.20 -12.76
CA ILE A 43 0.16 9.35 -11.57
C ILE A 43 -0.68 8.11 -11.90
N THR A 44 -0.06 6.94 -11.92
CA THR A 44 -0.83 5.69 -11.96
C THR A 44 -1.32 5.37 -10.57
N UNK A 45 -2.70 4.80 -10.39
CA UNK A 45 -3.21 4.72 -9.42
C UNK A 45 -3.58 5.79 -8.93
N GLY A 46 -3.90 6.68 -9.81
CA GLY A 46 -4.26 8.07 -9.56
C GLY A 46 -5.59 8.27 -8.83
N ALA A 47 -6.48 7.29 -8.89
CA ALA A 47 -7.76 7.33 -8.17
C ALA A 47 -7.68 6.73 -6.76
N GLY A 48 -6.57 6.11 -6.42
CA GLY A 48 -6.33 5.57 -5.07
C GLY A 48 -6.00 6.66 -4.06
N TYR A 49 -6.00 6.33 -2.78
CA TYR A 49 -5.83 7.28 -1.68
C TYR A 49 -4.56 8.12 -1.81
N LEU A 50 -3.40 7.45 -1.98
CA LEU A 50 -2.13 8.16 -2.16
C LEU A 50 -2.10 8.93 -3.49
N GLY A 51 -2.46 8.26 -4.59
CA GLY A 51 -2.37 8.87 -5.93
C GLY A 51 -3.24 10.11 -6.07
N PHE A 52 -4.46 10.05 -5.56
CA PHE A 52 -5.39 11.19 -5.58
C PHE A 52 -4.88 12.35 -4.75
N THR A 53 -4.45 12.07 -3.49
CA THR A 53 -3.91 13.12 -2.59
C THR A 53 -2.67 13.78 -3.19
N LEU A 54 -1.78 12.98 -3.77
CA LEU A 54 -0.57 13.47 -4.44
C LEU A 54 -0.92 14.31 -5.68
N GLY A 55 -1.88 13.84 -6.48
CA GLY A 55 -2.34 14.57 -7.67
C GLY A 55 -2.92 15.94 -7.31
N CYS A 56 -3.71 16.00 -6.25
CA CYS A 56 -4.27 17.28 -5.75
C CYS A 56 -3.16 18.21 -5.28
N ALA A 57 -2.16 17.70 -4.56
CA ALA A 57 -1.02 18.50 -4.08
C ALA A 57 -0.20 19.07 -5.25
N LEU A 58 0.09 18.25 -6.26
CA LEU A 58 0.84 18.69 -7.45
C LEU A 58 0.04 19.73 -8.26
N ALA A 59 -1.26 19.52 -8.43
CA ALA A 59 -2.11 20.46 -9.16
C ALA A 59 -2.17 21.81 -8.43
N LYS A 60 -2.24 21.78 -7.11
CA LYS A 60 -2.23 23.02 -6.28
C LYS A 60 -0.92 23.79 -6.44
N SER A 61 0.19 23.12 -6.70
CA SER A 61 1.49 23.76 -6.94
C SER A 61 1.66 24.25 -8.41
N GLY A 62 0.66 24.04 -9.26
CA GLY A 62 0.67 24.50 -10.66
C GLY A 62 1.06 23.44 -11.69
N THR A 63 1.25 22.21 -11.31
CA THR A 63 1.53 21.10 -12.21
C THR A 63 0.25 20.67 -12.94
N LYS A 64 0.33 20.42 -14.23
CA LYS A 64 -0.75 19.77 -15.01
C LYS A 64 -0.75 18.28 -14.65
N VAL A 65 -1.82 17.81 -14.02
CA VAL A 65 -1.88 16.46 -13.48
C VAL A 65 -2.84 15.57 -14.26
N ILE A 66 -2.38 14.40 -14.62
CA ILE A 66 -3.21 13.32 -15.16
C ILE A 66 -3.22 12.19 -14.12
N LEU A 67 -4.41 11.87 -13.63
CA LEU A 67 -4.65 10.68 -12.81
C LEU A 67 -5.00 9.54 -13.77
N TYR A 68 -4.20 8.49 -13.77
CA TYR A 68 -4.40 7.32 -14.64
C TYR A 68 -4.76 6.13 -13.75
N ASP A 69 -5.96 5.59 -13.92
CA ASP A 69 -6.45 4.50 -13.08
C ASP A 69 -7.52 3.69 -13.79
N PHE A 70 -7.60 2.42 -13.44
CA PHE A 70 -8.67 1.53 -13.89
C PHE A 70 -10.03 1.94 -13.27
N ASN A 71 -10.02 2.35 -12.01
CA ASN A 71 -11.22 2.72 -11.25
C ASN A 71 -11.40 4.23 -11.18
N PRO A 72 -12.63 4.71 -11.03
CA PRO A 72 -12.84 6.13 -10.72
C PRO A 72 -12.50 6.41 -9.26
N PRO A 73 -12.10 7.64 -8.94
CA PRO A 73 -11.92 8.02 -7.53
C PRO A 73 -13.27 8.14 -6.81
N ILE A 74 -13.24 7.99 -5.50
CA ILE A 74 -14.42 8.20 -4.65
C ILE A 74 -14.64 9.70 -4.35
N TRP A 75 -13.63 10.52 -4.59
CA TRP A 75 -13.67 11.96 -4.36
C TRP A 75 -13.93 12.71 -5.65
N ASN A 76 -14.49 13.91 -5.53
CA ASN A 76 -14.66 14.81 -6.67
C ASN A 76 -13.31 15.29 -7.19
N ILE A 77 -13.14 15.21 -8.51
CA ILE A 77 -11.89 15.61 -9.15
C ILE A 77 -11.82 17.15 -9.21
N PRO A 78 -10.78 17.76 -8.63
CA PRO A 78 -10.64 19.21 -8.72
C PRO A 78 -10.47 19.70 -10.16
N LYS A 79 -10.92 20.95 -10.40
CA LYS A 79 -10.75 21.59 -11.72
C LYS A 79 -9.26 21.63 -12.09
N GLY A 80 -8.96 21.26 -13.32
CA GLY A 80 -7.60 21.24 -13.86
C GLY A 80 -6.87 19.91 -13.74
N ILE A 81 -7.47 18.93 -13.08
CA ILE A 81 -6.95 17.56 -13.04
C ILE A 81 -7.73 16.72 -14.08
N ILE A 82 -7.01 15.96 -14.86
CA ILE A 82 -7.58 15.06 -15.88
C ILE A 82 -7.55 13.63 -15.35
N LEU A 83 -8.68 12.92 -15.43
CA LEU A 83 -8.73 11.48 -15.15
C LEU A 83 -8.80 10.71 -16.46
N ILE A 84 -7.88 9.77 -16.64
CA ILE A 84 -7.91 8.80 -17.73
C ILE A 84 -8.19 7.42 -17.13
N ARG A 85 -9.33 6.83 -17.51
CA ARG A 85 -9.72 5.52 -16.99
C ARG A 85 -9.24 4.43 -17.92
N SER A 86 -8.12 3.81 -17.57
CA SER A 86 -7.58 2.67 -18.30
C SER A 86 -6.69 1.81 -17.41
N ASP A 87 -6.36 0.64 -17.91
CA ASP A 87 -5.49 -0.32 -17.24
C ASP A 87 -4.02 0.08 -17.45
N VAL A 88 -3.21 -0.01 -16.40
CA VAL A 88 -1.77 0.28 -16.48
C VAL A 88 -1.04 -0.64 -17.49
N ARG A 89 -1.64 -1.78 -17.80
CA ARG A 89 -1.12 -2.72 -18.82
C ARG A 89 -1.46 -2.33 -20.25
N ASN A 90 -2.29 -1.30 -20.44
CA ASN A 90 -2.65 -0.81 -21.79
C ASN A 90 -1.58 0.19 -22.24
N PHE A 91 -0.64 -0.31 -23.06
CA PHE A 91 0.47 0.51 -23.57
C PHE A 91 -0.04 1.72 -24.34
N SER A 92 -0.99 1.54 -25.25
CA SER A 92 -1.46 2.61 -26.13
C SER A 92 -2.07 3.78 -25.36
N ASP A 93 -2.93 3.47 -24.40
CA ASP A 93 -3.59 4.51 -23.60
C ASP A 93 -2.59 5.23 -22.68
N LEU A 94 -1.67 4.48 -22.06
CA LEU A 94 -0.67 5.07 -21.18
C LEU A 94 0.33 5.91 -22.00
N TYR A 95 0.74 5.43 -23.17
CA TYR A 95 1.62 6.15 -24.08
C TYR A 95 1.00 7.50 -24.48
N SER A 96 -0.26 7.51 -24.85
CA SER A 96 -0.98 8.74 -25.22
C SER A 96 -1.15 9.69 -24.02
N ALA A 97 -1.46 9.14 -22.84
CA ALA A 97 -1.59 9.94 -21.61
C ALA A 97 -0.28 10.64 -21.24
N CYS A 98 0.84 10.05 -21.61
CA CYS A 98 2.17 10.51 -21.21
C CYS A 98 2.81 11.50 -22.20
N GLU A 99 2.10 11.95 -23.22
CA GLU A 99 2.62 12.94 -24.16
C GLU A 99 3.00 14.24 -23.45
N GLY A 100 4.25 14.67 -23.58
CA GLY A 100 4.77 15.90 -22.97
C GLY A 100 4.93 15.84 -21.45
N VAL A 101 4.86 14.66 -20.85
CA VAL A 101 5.03 14.46 -19.42
C VAL A 101 6.52 14.51 -19.05
N ASP A 102 6.85 15.20 -17.97
CA ASP A 102 8.23 15.29 -17.47
C ASP A 102 8.46 14.53 -16.17
N CYS A 103 7.39 14.01 -15.55
CA CYS A 103 7.50 13.22 -14.32
C CYS A 103 6.35 12.20 -14.27
N LEU A 104 6.69 10.92 -14.13
CA LEU A 104 5.71 9.86 -13.92
C LEU A 104 5.88 9.29 -12.53
N ILE A 105 4.77 9.20 -11.79
CA ILE A 105 4.75 8.57 -10.47
C ILE A 105 3.95 7.28 -10.59
N HIS A 106 4.63 6.16 -10.42
CA HIS A 106 4.05 4.83 -10.59
C HIS A 106 3.67 4.23 -9.24
N ALA A 107 2.41 4.42 -8.86
CA ALA A 107 1.83 3.89 -7.63
C ALA A 107 0.86 2.73 -7.88
N ALA A 108 0.55 2.41 -9.13
CA ALA A 108 -0.38 1.34 -9.47
C ALA A 108 0.16 -0.02 -9.00
N SER A 109 -0.66 -0.73 -8.25
CA SER A 109 -0.36 -2.10 -7.81
C SER A 109 -1.67 -2.82 -7.48
N TYR A 110 -1.60 -4.14 -7.39
CA TYR A 110 -2.74 -5.01 -7.11
C TYR A 110 -2.32 -6.10 -6.13
N GLY A 111 -3.23 -6.50 -5.26
CA GLY A 111 -3.03 -7.69 -4.41
C GLY A 111 -2.55 -7.41 -3.00
N MET A 112 -2.58 -6.17 -2.54
CA MET A 112 -2.06 -5.80 -1.22
C MET A 112 -2.91 -6.41 -0.08
N THR A 113 -4.22 -6.41 -0.21
CA THR A 113 -5.13 -6.84 0.86
C THR A 113 -6.29 -7.67 0.33
N GLY A 114 -6.92 -8.38 1.24
CA GLY A 114 -8.19 -9.06 1.00
C GLY A 114 -8.09 -10.19 -0.01
N ILE A 115 -9.19 -10.40 -0.72
CA ILE A 115 -9.34 -11.48 -1.70
C ILE A 115 -8.38 -11.32 -2.90
N GLN A 116 -7.93 -10.10 -3.16
CA GLN A 116 -6.99 -9.85 -4.24
C GLN A 116 -5.71 -10.68 -4.10
N GLN A 117 -5.29 -10.99 -2.86
CA GLN A 117 -4.07 -11.77 -2.60
C GLN A 117 -4.13 -13.20 -3.17
N LEU A 118 -5.32 -13.71 -3.40
CA LEU A 118 -5.52 -15.06 -3.96
C LEU A 118 -5.32 -15.12 -5.47
N ARG A 119 -5.36 -13.97 -6.16
CA ARG A 119 -5.30 -13.87 -7.63
C ARG A 119 -3.87 -13.67 -8.13
N LYS A 120 -3.00 -14.65 -7.86
CA LYS A 120 -1.54 -14.57 -8.11
C LYS A 120 -1.16 -14.18 -9.55
N LYS A 121 -1.82 -14.77 -10.55
CA LYS A 121 -1.55 -14.45 -11.97
C LYS A 121 -1.87 -12.98 -12.28
N HIS A 122 -2.97 -12.47 -11.73
CA HIS A 122 -3.36 -11.08 -11.94
C HIS A 122 -2.39 -10.13 -11.23
N ILE A 123 -1.94 -10.48 -10.01
CA ILE A 123 -0.93 -9.72 -9.26
C ILE A 123 0.34 -9.56 -10.10
N ARG A 124 0.85 -10.66 -10.67
CA ARG A 124 2.05 -10.65 -11.54
C ARG A 124 1.84 -9.77 -12.77
N SER A 125 0.71 -9.94 -13.43
CA SER A 125 0.39 -9.20 -14.65
C SER A 125 0.36 -7.69 -14.41
N VAL A 126 -0.27 -7.25 -13.32
CA VAL A 126 -0.37 -5.81 -13.00
C VAL A 126 0.97 -5.29 -12.47
N ASN A 127 1.54 -5.94 -11.45
CA ASN A 127 2.69 -5.37 -10.71
C ASN A 127 3.99 -5.47 -11.49
N ILE A 128 4.23 -6.57 -12.18
CA ILE A 128 5.44 -6.74 -13.01
C ILE A 128 5.17 -6.28 -14.45
N GLY A 129 4.12 -6.81 -15.06
CA GLY A 129 3.78 -6.47 -16.44
C GLY A 129 3.47 -4.98 -16.61
N GLY A 130 2.64 -4.43 -15.71
CA GLY A 130 2.32 -3.00 -15.71
C GLY A 130 3.56 -2.12 -15.53
N THR A 131 4.47 -2.50 -14.63
CA THR A 131 5.73 -1.76 -14.42
C THR A 131 6.60 -1.81 -15.68
N GLY A 132 6.65 -2.94 -16.37
CA GLY A 132 7.34 -3.06 -17.66
C GLY A 132 6.79 -2.09 -18.70
N ILE A 133 5.46 -2.00 -18.78
CA ILE A 133 4.78 -1.04 -19.68
C ILE A 133 5.12 0.42 -19.31
N VAL A 134 5.08 0.75 -18.01
CA VAL A 134 5.45 2.09 -17.53
C VAL A 134 6.87 2.45 -17.95
N LEU A 135 7.83 1.54 -17.76
CA LEU A 135 9.23 1.75 -18.14
C LEU A 135 9.38 1.96 -19.65
N GLU A 136 8.68 1.15 -20.45
CA GLU A 136 8.70 1.29 -21.92
C GLU A 136 8.11 2.64 -22.36
N VAL A 137 7.00 3.06 -21.75
CA VAL A 137 6.39 4.36 -22.03
C VAL A 137 7.33 5.49 -21.63
N CYS A 138 7.97 5.41 -20.45
CA CYS A 138 8.95 6.43 -20.03
C CYS A 138 10.04 6.62 -21.08
N LYS A 139 10.59 5.51 -21.59
CA LYS A 139 11.65 5.56 -22.60
C LYS A 139 11.16 6.17 -23.92
N ARG A 140 10.03 5.67 -24.44
CA ARG A 140 9.51 6.11 -25.75
C ARG A 140 8.98 7.54 -25.74
N GLN A 141 8.34 7.97 -24.63
CA GLN A 141 7.84 9.34 -24.48
C GLN A 141 8.91 10.30 -23.94
N ARG A 142 10.13 9.81 -23.73
CA ARG A 142 11.28 10.60 -23.25
C ARG A 142 11.00 11.26 -21.90
N ILE A 143 10.35 10.55 -20.98
CA ILE A 143 10.06 11.05 -19.64
C ILE A 143 11.34 10.97 -18.81
N PRO A 144 11.86 12.11 -18.32
CA PRO A 144 13.14 12.10 -17.64
C PRO A 144 13.11 11.56 -16.22
N ARG A 145 11.92 11.52 -15.56
CA ARG A 145 11.85 11.17 -14.14
C ARG A 145 10.72 10.15 -13.88
N LEU A 146 11.06 9.09 -13.15
CA LEU A 146 10.09 8.06 -12.72
C LEU A 146 10.29 7.80 -11.23
N ILE A 147 9.26 8.00 -10.43
CA ILE A 147 9.22 7.63 -9.01
C ILE A 147 8.31 6.41 -8.85
N TYR A 148 8.82 5.38 -8.20
CA TYR A 148 8.07 4.15 -7.93
C TYR A 148 7.66 4.10 -6.47
N THR A 149 6.36 3.91 -6.20
CA THR A 149 5.87 3.65 -4.85
C THR A 149 5.99 2.16 -4.55
N SER A 150 6.99 1.82 -3.78
CA SER A 150 7.30 0.46 -3.33
C SER A 150 6.64 0.18 -1.97
N THR A 151 7.29 -0.57 -1.10
CA THR A 151 6.80 -0.95 0.23
C THR A 151 7.96 -1.47 1.08
N VAL A 152 7.88 -1.35 2.40
CA VAL A 152 8.83 -2.01 3.32
C VAL A 152 8.81 -3.54 3.17
N ASN A 153 7.73 -4.10 2.64
CA ASN A 153 7.60 -5.55 2.49
C ASN A 153 8.61 -6.17 1.52
N VAL A 154 9.30 -5.36 0.72
CA VAL A 154 10.37 -5.88 -0.16
C VAL A 154 11.57 -6.37 0.65
N VAL A 155 11.75 -5.86 1.87
CA VAL A 155 12.84 -6.25 2.80
C VAL A 155 12.32 -6.92 4.07
N PHE A 156 11.00 -6.98 4.31
CA PHE A 156 10.41 -7.52 5.53
C PHE A 156 9.49 -8.71 5.19
N ALA A 157 9.79 -9.86 5.76
CA ALA A 157 9.01 -11.09 5.59
C ALA A 157 8.72 -11.78 6.94
N GLY A 158 8.68 -11.03 8.04
CA GLY A 158 8.32 -11.55 9.35
C GLY A 158 9.49 -11.80 10.28
N GLU A 159 10.71 -11.46 9.87
CA GLU A 159 11.87 -11.47 10.79
C GLU A 159 12.04 -10.09 11.42
N THR A 160 12.41 -10.06 12.71
CA THR A 160 12.57 -8.81 13.44
C THR A 160 13.62 -7.91 12.78
N ILE A 161 13.25 -6.66 12.55
CA ILE A 161 14.15 -5.60 12.07
C ILE A 161 14.03 -4.43 13.06
N VAL A 162 15.15 -4.01 13.61
CA VAL A 162 15.22 -2.85 14.51
C VAL A 162 16.11 -1.79 13.85
N ASP A 163 15.55 -0.62 13.60
CA ASP A 163 16.26 0.50 13.01
C ASP A 163 16.99 0.13 11.70
N GLY A 164 16.30 -0.64 10.84
CA GLY A 164 16.85 -1.01 9.55
C GLY A 164 17.04 0.19 8.63
N ASP A 165 18.09 0.17 7.83
CA ASP A 165 18.32 1.20 6.82
C ASP A 165 18.60 0.56 5.46
N GLU A 166 18.65 1.39 4.43
CA GLU A 166 18.78 0.95 3.05
C GLU A 166 20.13 0.25 2.77
N ALA A 167 21.14 0.51 3.59
CA ALA A 167 22.47 -0.12 3.45
C ALA A 167 22.56 -1.47 4.16
N THR A 168 21.83 -1.64 5.28
CA THR A 168 21.94 -2.81 6.15
C THR A 168 20.87 -3.87 5.90
N VAL A 169 19.72 -3.49 5.34
CA VAL A 169 18.61 -4.42 5.11
C VAL A 169 18.50 -4.76 3.63
N SER A 170 18.67 -6.04 3.31
CA SER A 170 18.63 -6.55 1.93
C SER A 170 17.21 -6.97 1.53
N TYR A 171 16.97 -7.06 0.22
CA TYR A 171 15.74 -7.69 -0.29
C TYR A 171 15.59 -9.09 0.30
N VAL A 172 14.37 -9.41 0.70
CA VAL A 172 14.02 -10.79 1.05
C VAL A 172 14.16 -11.64 -0.23
N PRO A 173 14.83 -12.81 -0.17
CA PRO A 173 14.87 -13.70 -1.33
C PRO A 173 13.46 -13.97 -1.87
N LEU A 174 13.30 -14.00 -3.18
CA LEU A 174 11.98 -14.05 -3.84
C LEU A 174 11.15 -15.26 -3.41
N GLU A 175 11.80 -16.40 -3.15
CA GLU A 175 11.16 -17.61 -2.69
C GLU A 175 10.73 -17.56 -1.22
N GLN A 176 11.26 -16.61 -0.44
CA GLN A 176 10.96 -16.42 0.99
C GLN A 176 9.99 -15.26 1.23
N GLN A 177 9.57 -14.57 0.19
CA GLN A 177 8.58 -13.51 0.31
C GLN A 177 7.25 -14.04 0.85
N VAL A 178 6.61 -13.28 1.73
CA VAL A 178 5.40 -13.69 2.45
C VAL A 178 4.25 -14.05 1.48
N ASN A 179 4.13 -13.26 0.41
CA ASN A 179 3.04 -13.42 -0.56
C ASN A 179 3.45 -12.93 -1.93
N GLU A 180 2.60 -13.19 -2.91
CA GLU A 180 2.85 -12.79 -4.30
C GLU A 180 2.90 -11.27 -4.48
N TYR A 181 2.16 -10.52 -3.66
CA TYR A 181 2.20 -9.04 -3.69
C TYR A 181 3.62 -8.56 -3.37
N SER A 182 4.16 -8.95 -2.21
CA SER A 182 5.51 -8.53 -1.78
C SER A 182 6.58 -8.97 -2.79
N ARG A 183 6.45 -10.20 -3.30
CA ARG A 183 7.36 -10.76 -4.30
C ARG A 183 7.37 -9.89 -5.57
N THR A 184 6.20 -9.56 -6.10
CA THR A 184 6.10 -8.76 -7.33
C THR A 184 6.51 -7.31 -7.12
N LYS A 185 6.28 -6.75 -5.93
CA LYS A 185 6.73 -5.39 -5.59
C LYS A 185 8.27 -5.34 -5.55
N ALA A 186 8.93 -6.38 -5.01
CA ALA A 186 10.40 -6.46 -5.00
C ALA A 186 10.98 -6.55 -6.41
N ILE A 187 10.36 -7.36 -7.28
CA ILE A 187 10.77 -7.47 -8.69
C ILE A 187 10.60 -6.11 -9.40
N ALA A 188 9.43 -5.49 -9.24
CA ALA A 188 9.13 -4.21 -9.90
C ALA A 188 10.08 -3.09 -9.43
N GLU A 189 10.39 -3.04 -8.13
CA GLU A 189 11.34 -2.06 -7.60
C GLU A 189 12.71 -2.24 -8.25
N GLN A 190 13.20 -3.48 -8.34
CA GLN A 190 14.49 -3.76 -8.98
C GLN A 190 14.49 -3.40 -10.47
N MET A 191 13.40 -3.65 -11.18
CA MET A 191 13.23 -3.23 -12.57
C MET A 191 13.35 -1.71 -12.71
N VAL A 192 12.67 -0.97 -11.84
CA VAL A 192 12.67 0.50 -11.87
C VAL A 192 14.07 1.05 -11.56
N LEU A 193 14.72 0.53 -10.52
CA LEU A 193 16.05 1.00 -10.13
C LEU A 193 17.11 0.66 -11.19
N ALA A 194 17.01 -0.52 -11.82
CA ALA A 194 17.89 -0.93 -12.91
C ALA A 194 17.74 -0.05 -14.16
N ALA A 195 16.57 0.55 -14.36
CA ALA A 195 16.31 1.45 -15.49
C ALA A 195 16.95 2.83 -15.32
N ASN A 196 17.42 3.16 -14.12
CA ASN A 196 18.08 4.46 -13.87
C ASN A 196 19.29 4.61 -14.78
N GLY A 197 19.40 5.75 -15.44
CA GLY A 197 20.50 6.06 -16.35
C GLY A 197 20.30 5.57 -17.78
N SER A 198 19.16 4.91 -18.08
CA SER A 198 18.84 4.48 -19.45
C SER A 198 18.78 5.68 -20.38
N LEU A 199 19.40 5.56 -21.55
CA LEU A 199 19.41 6.62 -22.56
C LEU A 199 18.00 6.81 -23.16
N LEU A 200 17.61 8.07 -23.29
CA LEU A 200 16.33 8.44 -23.89
C LEU A 200 16.54 8.82 -25.36
N PRO A 201 15.60 8.50 -26.26
CA PRO A 201 15.66 8.93 -27.66
C PRO A 201 15.79 10.47 -27.72
N GLY A 202 16.74 10.95 -28.52
CA GLY A 202 16.98 12.39 -28.67
C GLY A 202 17.88 13.01 -27.59
N GLY A 203 18.39 12.21 -26.66
CA GLY A 203 19.32 12.65 -25.64
C GLY A 203 18.73 12.70 -24.23
N GLY A 204 19.60 12.73 -23.25
CA GLY A 204 19.21 12.68 -21.84
C GLY A 204 19.09 11.25 -21.32
N LYS A 205 18.81 11.13 -20.05
CA LYS A 205 18.70 9.84 -19.36
C LYS A 205 17.45 9.79 -18.49
N LEU A 206 16.86 8.62 -18.42
CA LEU A 206 15.79 8.32 -17.45
C LEU A 206 16.39 8.25 -16.05
N ARG A 207 15.82 9.00 -15.11
CA ARG A 207 16.23 8.98 -13.70
C ARG A 207 15.08 8.36 -12.90
N THR A 208 15.42 7.36 -12.10
CA THR A 208 14.41 6.61 -11.33
C THR A 208 14.80 6.50 -9.87
N CYS A 209 13.79 6.43 -8.99
CA CYS A 209 13.97 6.10 -7.59
C CYS A 209 12.73 5.38 -7.06
N ALA A 210 12.86 4.80 -5.87
CA ALA A 210 11.77 4.07 -5.20
C ALA A 210 11.55 4.62 -3.80
N ILE A 211 10.28 4.69 -3.40
CA ILE A 211 9.83 5.09 -2.06
C ILE A 211 9.25 3.84 -1.38
N ARG A 212 9.75 3.52 -0.19
CA ARG A 212 9.34 2.33 0.59
C ARG A 212 8.55 2.74 1.84
N PRO A 213 7.24 2.98 1.73
CA PRO A 213 6.42 3.28 2.91
C PRO A 213 6.06 2.02 3.68
N PRO A 214 5.78 2.15 4.99
CA PRO A 214 5.07 1.15 5.78
C PRO A 214 3.55 1.32 5.60
N GLY A 215 2.74 0.95 6.60
CA GLY A 215 1.31 1.22 6.60
C GLY A 215 1.01 2.71 6.47
N ILE A 216 0.11 3.05 5.56
CA ILE A 216 -0.29 4.44 5.29
C ILE A 216 -1.57 4.73 6.09
N TYR A 217 -1.62 5.89 6.75
CA TYR A 217 -2.82 6.34 7.46
C TYR A 217 -3.14 7.79 7.14
N GLY A 218 -4.32 8.20 7.53
CA GLY A 218 -4.79 9.56 7.34
C GLY A 218 -6.31 9.61 7.23
N PRO A 219 -6.93 10.79 7.25
CA PRO A 219 -8.38 10.91 7.08
C PRO A 219 -8.85 10.29 5.77
N GLU A 220 -9.95 9.53 5.84
CA GLU A 220 -10.57 8.86 4.68
C GLU A 220 -9.76 7.69 4.09
N GLU A 221 -8.71 7.22 4.77
CA GLU A 221 -7.97 6.05 4.32
C GLU A 221 -8.88 4.81 4.37
N LEU A 222 -8.93 4.01 3.28
CA LEU A 222 -9.94 2.96 3.09
C LEU A 222 -9.41 1.53 3.25
N GLN A 223 -8.10 1.33 3.25
CA GLN A 223 -7.53 -0.02 3.19
C GLN A 223 -7.08 -0.55 4.56
N HIS A 224 -6.27 0.22 5.27
CA HIS A 224 -5.69 -0.23 6.54
C HIS A 224 -6.57 0.09 7.75
N LEU A 225 -6.77 1.36 8.06
CA LEU A 225 -7.54 1.76 9.25
C LEU A 225 -9.01 1.40 9.12
N SER A 226 -9.61 1.55 7.95
CA SER A 226 -10.99 1.16 7.71
C SER A 226 -11.21 -0.33 7.86
N ARG A 227 -10.24 -1.14 7.44
CA ARG A 227 -10.29 -2.59 7.62
C ARG A 227 -10.14 -2.97 9.10
N LEU A 228 -9.22 -2.31 9.80
CA LEU A 228 -9.07 -2.48 11.26
C LEU A 228 -10.36 -2.10 11.99
N ALA A 229 -10.95 -0.95 11.66
CA ALA A 229 -12.21 -0.50 12.27
C ALA A 229 -13.36 -1.49 12.02
N ARG A 230 -13.48 -2.01 10.80
CA ARG A 230 -14.48 -3.04 10.48
C ARG A 230 -14.26 -4.34 11.26
N ASN A 231 -13.01 -4.73 11.45
CA ASN A 231 -12.66 -5.91 12.24
C ASN A 231 -12.95 -5.69 13.74
N MET A 232 -12.75 -4.46 14.22
CA MET A 232 -13.13 -4.07 15.58
C MET A 232 -14.65 -4.21 15.79
N GLU A 233 -15.44 -3.72 14.83
CA GLU A 233 -16.90 -3.86 14.86
C GLU A 233 -17.34 -5.31 14.88
N ARG A 234 -16.62 -6.16 14.17
CA ARG A 234 -16.89 -7.59 14.12
C ARG A 234 -16.43 -8.33 15.40
N GLY A 235 -15.86 -7.62 16.37
CA GLY A 235 -15.47 -8.17 17.65
C GLY A 235 -14.15 -8.94 17.64
N PHE A 236 -13.37 -8.81 16.56
CA PHE A 236 -12.08 -9.53 16.45
C PHE A 236 -10.98 -8.98 17.35
N PHE A 237 -11.17 -7.81 17.95
CA PHE A 237 -10.18 -7.15 18.77
C PHE A 237 -10.44 -7.23 20.29
N HIS A 238 -11.26 -8.20 20.74
CA HIS A 238 -11.30 -8.55 22.17
C HIS A 238 -10.00 -9.23 22.62
N VAL A 239 -9.17 -9.60 21.65
CA VAL A 239 -7.94 -10.37 21.87
C VAL A 239 -6.75 -9.48 21.55
N ARG A 240 -5.86 -9.32 22.54
CA ARG A 240 -4.55 -8.68 22.34
C ARG A 240 -3.58 -9.75 21.84
N LEU A 241 -3.03 -9.49 20.68
CA LEU A 241 -2.11 -10.41 20.03
C LEU A 241 -0.70 -9.83 20.10
N GLY A 242 0.21 -10.59 20.69
CA GLY A 242 1.61 -10.26 20.70
C GLY A 242 2.12 -9.51 21.94
N ASP A 243 3.40 -9.28 21.95
CA ASP A 243 4.17 -8.65 23.02
C ASP A 243 3.95 -7.12 23.00
N PRO A 244 3.79 -6.48 24.16
CA PRO A 244 3.74 -5.00 24.20
C PRO A 244 5.02 -4.32 23.74
N GLY A 245 6.14 -5.03 23.63
CA GLY A 245 7.40 -4.51 23.09
C GLY A 245 7.50 -4.47 21.59
N ILE A 246 6.48 -4.94 20.86
CA ILE A 246 6.48 -4.93 19.37
C ILE A 246 6.31 -3.50 18.88
N LEU A 247 7.27 -3.08 18.04
CA LEU A 247 7.31 -1.72 17.48
C LEU A 247 7.27 -1.76 15.95
N THR A 248 6.52 -0.83 15.37
CA THR A 248 6.40 -0.63 13.92
C THR A 248 6.45 0.86 13.60
N ASN A 249 6.59 1.18 12.33
CA ASN A 249 6.43 2.55 11.82
C ASN A 249 5.13 2.64 11.01
N TRP A 250 4.58 3.85 10.97
CA TRP A 250 3.47 4.22 10.08
C TRP A 250 3.84 5.52 9.36
N VAL A 251 3.14 5.81 8.27
CA VAL A 251 3.34 7.08 7.56
C VAL A 251 2.01 7.75 7.28
N HIS A 252 1.88 8.99 7.69
CA HIS A 252 0.73 9.81 7.33
C HIS A 252 0.77 10.14 5.83
N VAL A 253 -0.38 10.08 5.16
CA VAL A 253 -0.46 10.29 3.71
C VAL A 253 0.19 11.62 3.28
N LYS A 254 0.03 12.68 4.07
CA LYS A 254 0.64 13.99 3.74
C LYS A 254 2.17 13.96 3.80
N ASN A 255 2.74 13.21 4.76
CA ASN A 255 4.20 12.99 4.80
C ASN A 255 4.67 12.18 3.60
N LEU A 256 3.91 11.17 3.22
CA LEU A 256 4.26 10.35 2.05
C LEU A 256 4.16 11.16 0.74
N VAL A 257 3.16 12.04 0.62
CA VAL A 257 3.04 13.00 -0.50
C VAL A 257 4.29 13.90 -0.54
N GLN A 258 4.68 14.48 0.60
CA GLN A 258 5.90 15.29 0.70
C GLN A 258 7.13 14.51 0.18
N ALA A 259 7.27 13.27 0.61
CA ALA A 259 8.41 12.43 0.19
C ALA A 259 8.45 12.22 -1.33
N HIS A 260 7.29 11.98 -1.97
CA HIS A 260 7.22 11.82 -3.42
C HIS A 260 7.61 13.11 -4.16
N ILE A 261 7.15 14.26 -3.66
CA ILE A 261 7.47 15.58 -4.25
C ILE A 261 8.98 15.85 -4.12
N LEU A 262 9.55 15.59 -2.95
CA LEU A 262 10.99 15.75 -2.72
C LEU A 262 11.81 14.79 -3.57
N ALA A 263 11.35 13.55 -3.75
CA ALA A 263 12.00 12.58 -4.62
C ALA A 263 12.01 13.05 -6.08
N ALA A 264 10.90 13.63 -6.54
CA ALA A 264 10.81 14.18 -7.90
C ALA A 264 11.83 15.33 -8.09
N LYS A 265 11.97 16.18 -7.09
CA LYS A 265 12.98 17.26 -7.09
C LYS A 265 14.41 16.70 -7.08
N ALA A 266 14.63 15.62 -6.33
CA ALA A 266 15.95 14.97 -6.21
C ALA A 266 16.34 14.17 -7.46
N LEU A 267 15.50 14.11 -8.48
CA LEU A 267 15.79 13.53 -9.79
C LEU A 267 16.06 14.60 -10.86
N THR A 268 16.45 15.81 -10.45
CA THR A 268 16.70 16.95 -11.34
C THR A 268 18.18 17.34 -11.31
N PRO A 269 18.65 18.11 -12.32
CA PRO A 269 20.02 18.63 -12.31
C PRO A 269 20.36 19.49 -11.10
N GLU A 270 19.38 20.20 -10.54
CA GLU A 270 19.56 21.08 -9.37
C GLU A 270 20.10 20.36 -8.15
N THR A 271 19.80 19.06 -8.02
CA THR A 271 20.25 18.22 -6.92
C THR A 271 21.35 17.23 -7.37
N ASP A 272 21.89 17.42 -8.57
CA ASP A 272 22.82 16.48 -9.21
C ASP A 272 22.26 15.05 -9.26
N TYR A 273 20.94 14.94 -9.44
CA TYR A 273 20.22 13.66 -9.55
C TYR A 273 20.49 12.71 -8.36
N ILE A 274 20.59 13.26 -7.15
CA ILE A 274 21.02 12.51 -5.96
C ILE A 274 20.15 11.25 -5.70
N ALA A 275 18.87 11.30 -6.05
CA ALA A 275 17.95 10.18 -5.84
C ALA A 275 18.05 9.10 -6.94
N GLY A 276 18.80 9.36 -8.01
CA GLY A 276 18.89 8.43 -9.15
C GLY A 276 19.39 7.05 -8.75
N GLY A 277 18.57 6.02 -8.99
CA GLY A 277 18.89 4.64 -8.65
C GLY A 277 18.75 4.30 -7.17
N GLN A 278 18.18 5.19 -6.36
CA GLN A 278 18.09 5.02 -4.91
C GLN A 278 16.70 4.60 -4.45
N ALA A 279 16.64 3.83 -3.37
CA ALA A 279 15.42 3.54 -2.63
C ALA A 279 15.49 4.23 -1.27
N TYR A 280 14.31 4.63 -0.76
CA TYR A 280 14.21 5.37 0.51
C TYR A 280 13.11 4.79 1.38
N PHE A 281 13.40 4.47 2.63
CA PHE A 281 12.39 4.24 3.65
C PHE A 281 11.77 5.58 4.04
N ILE A 282 10.44 5.63 4.06
CA ILE A 282 9.69 6.84 4.40
C ILE A 282 8.65 6.48 5.46
N ASN A 283 8.74 7.11 6.63
CA ASN A 283 7.77 6.99 7.70
C ASN A 283 7.72 8.30 8.51
N ASP A 284 6.92 8.32 9.56
CA ASP A 284 6.71 9.54 10.36
C ASP A 284 7.87 9.83 11.34
N GLY A 285 8.91 8.99 11.34
CA GLY A 285 10.05 9.16 12.27
C GLY A 285 9.75 8.69 13.69
N GLU A 286 8.65 7.96 13.88
CA GLU A 286 8.22 7.45 15.19
C GLU A 286 8.05 5.94 15.15
N GLU A 287 8.45 5.29 16.24
CA GLU A 287 8.19 3.89 16.47
C GLU A 287 6.97 3.77 17.38
N VAL A 288 6.02 2.93 17.01
CA VAL A 288 4.76 2.79 17.76
C VAL A 288 4.44 1.32 18.01
N ASN A 289 3.85 1.05 19.16
CA ASN A 289 3.13 -0.19 19.38
C ASN A 289 1.72 -0.02 18.79
N LEU A 290 1.32 -0.92 17.92
CA LEU A 290 0.06 -0.79 17.16
C LEU A 290 -1.16 -0.63 18.09
N PHE A 291 -1.24 -1.43 19.14
CA PHE A 291 -2.41 -1.39 20.04
C PHE A 291 -2.47 -0.12 20.89
N GLU A 292 -1.33 0.36 21.35
CA GLU A 292 -1.25 1.64 22.07
C GLU A 292 -1.57 2.81 21.15
N TRP A 293 -1.03 2.77 19.93
CA TRP A 293 -1.25 3.79 18.90
C TRP A 293 -2.74 3.87 18.49
N LEU A 294 -3.42 2.72 18.42
CA LEU A 294 -4.85 2.64 18.09
C LEU A 294 -5.77 2.88 19.28
N SER A 295 -5.24 3.01 20.52
CA SER A 295 -6.06 3.22 21.74
C SER A 295 -7.08 4.35 21.61
N PRO A 296 -6.73 5.55 21.08
CA PRO A 296 -7.73 6.61 20.90
C PRO A 296 -8.89 6.18 19.98
N LEU A 297 -8.61 5.38 18.96
CA LEU A 297 -9.64 4.85 18.07
C LEU A 297 -10.57 3.90 18.82
N PHE A 298 -10.03 2.97 19.60
CA PHE A 298 -10.83 2.04 20.44
C PHE A 298 -11.73 2.81 21.40
N GLU A 299 -11.15 3.75 22.15
CA GLU A 299 -11.85 4.50 23.22
C GLU A 299 -12.97 5.38 22.64
N ARG A 300 -12.69 6.13 21.59
CA ARG A 300 -13.66 7.08 21.02
C ARG A 300 -14.76 6.38 20.22
N LEU A 301 -14.52 5.20 19.67
CA LEU A 301 -15.55 4.37 19.02
C LEU A 301 -16.35 3.55 20.03
N GLY A 302 -16.01 3.58 21.32
CA GLY A 302 -16.72 2.90 22.39
C GLY A 302 -16.39 1.42 22.53
N TYR A 303 -15.26 0.96 22.01
CA TYR A 303 -14.81 -0.42 22.14
C TYR A 303 -13.91 -0.58 23.37
N GLN A 304 -14.02 -1.74 24.01
CA GLN A 304 -13.15 -2.09 25.13
C GLN A 304 -11.76 -2.49 24.59
N LYS A 305 -10.72 -2.14 25.36
CA LYS A 305 -9.36 -2.58 25.01
C LYS A 305 -9.27 -4.10 25.05
N PRO A 306 -8.51 -4.71 24.12
CA PRO A 306 -8.33 -6.17 24.14
C PRO A 306 -7.69 -6.63 25.44
N TRP A 307 -8.26 -7.67 26.05
CA TRP A 307 -7.80 -8.18 27.36
C TRP A 307 -7.36 -9.64 27.33
N ILE A 308 -7.65 -10.37 26.26
CA ILE A 308 -7.25 -11.78 26.13
C ILE A 308 -5.95 -11.86 25.33
N HIS A 309 -4.93 -12.50 25.89
CA HIS A 309 -3.66 -12.76 25.19
C HIS A 309 -3.69 -14.13 24.52
N ILE A 310 -3.48 -14.16 23.21
CA ILE A 310 -3.34 -15.41 22.44
C ILE A 310 -1.89 -15.49 21.93
N PRO A 311 -1.21 -16.62 22.11
CA PRO A 311 0.12 -16.82 21.54
C PRO A 311 0.12 -16.69 20.03
N VAL A 312 1.12 -15.99 19.51
CA VAL A 312 1.25 -15.67 18.07
C VAL A 312 1.29 -16.95 17.20
N PHE A 313 1.94 -18.02 17.71
CA PHE A 313 2.05 -19.27 16.94
C PHE A 313 0.68 -19.92 16.66
N LEU A 314 -0.27 -19.80 17.60
CA LEU A 314 -1.65 -20.30 17.42
C LEU A 314 -2.36 -19.53 16.31
N VAL A 315 -2.21 -18.22 16.32
CA VAL A 315 -2.82 -17.36 15.30
C VAL A 315 -2.19 -17.64 13.93
N HIS A 316 -0.87 -17.82 13.90
CA HIS A 316 -0.15 -18.15 12.66
C HIS A 316 -0.60 -19.50 12.08
N LEU A 317 -0.68 -20.53 12.93
CA LEU A 317 -1.15 -21.85 12.52
C LEU A 317 -2.59 -21.78 11.95
N THR A 318 -3.46 -21.04 12.63
CA THR A 318 -4.84 -20.84 12.19
C THR A 318 -4.88 -20.11 10.84
N ALA A 319 -4.08 -19.07 10.66
CA ALA A 319 -4.01 -18.32 9.40
C ALA A 319 -3.54 -19.21 8.24
N VAL A 320 -2.55 -20.07 8.47
CA VAL A 320 -2.05 -21.02 7.46
C VAL A 320 -3.15 -22.00 7.06
N VAL A 321 -3.86 -22.58 8.04
CA VAL A 321 -4.96 -23.52 7.78
C VAL A 321 -6.08 -22.84 7.00
N VAL A 322 -6.49 -21.66 7.43
CA VAL A 322 -7.56 -20.88 6.78
C VAL A 322 -7.17 -20.54 5.34
N GLU A 323 -5.93 -20.10 5.13
CA GLU A 323 -5.41 -19.78 3.79
C GLU A 323 -5.45 -20.99 2.86
N LYS A 324 -5.07 -22.17 3.36
CA LYS A 324 -5.14 -23.42 2.58
C LYS A 324 -6.59 -23.78 2.22
N VAL A 325 -7.50 -23.69 3.18
CA VAL A 325 -8.93 -23.96 2.96
C VAL A 325 -9.50 -22.97 1.94
N GLN A 326 -9.20 -21.69 2.08
CA GLN A 326 -9.65 -20.65 1.14
C GLN A 326 -9.12 -20.92 -0.28
N THR A 327 -7.85 -21.31 -0.40
CA THR A 327 -7.24 -21.61 -1.69
C THR A 327 -7.92 -22.83 -2.36
N LEU A 328 -8.24 -23.85 -1.57
CA LEU A 328 -8.95 -25.03 -2.06
C LEU A 328 -10.38 -24.73 -2.49
N LEU A 329 -11.05 -23.83 -1.78
CA LEU A 329 -12.44 -23.45 -2.06
C LEU A 329 -12.57 -22.36 -3.13
N LEU A 330 -11.48 -21.69 -3.49
CA LEU A 330 -11.50 -20.56 -4.43
C LEU A 330 -12.20 -20.85 -5.77
N PRO A 331 -12.09 -22.06 -6.38
CA PRO A 331 -12.83 -22.36 -7.60
C PRO A 331 -14.36 -22.40 -7.42
N ILE A 332 -14.82 -22.58 -6.18
CA ILE A 332 -16.25 -22.75 -5.85
C ILE A 332 -16.82 -21.50 -5.21
N VAL A 333 -16.11 -20.94 -4.22
CA VAL A 333 -16.55 -19.79 -3.42
C VAL A 333 -15.38 -18.87 -3.12
N GLU A 334 -15.54 -17.58 -3.34
CA GLU A 334 -14.57 -16.55 -2.95
C GLU A 334 -14.82 -16.13 -1.49
N ILE A 335 -14.04 -16.66 -0.57
CA ILE A 335 -14.08 -16.29 0.85
C ILE A 335 -12.95 -15.29 1.13
N PRO A 336 -13.27 -14.04 1.46
CA PRO A 336 -12.21 -13.06 1.76
C PRO A 336 -11.46 -13.45 3.03
N PRO A 337 -10.12 -13.36 3.04
CA PRO A 337 -9.35 -13.67 4.24
C PRO A 337 -9.63 -12.65 5.34
N LEU A 338 -9.84 -13.13 6.56
CA LEU A 338 -10.07 -12.28 7.74
C LEU A 338 -8.80 -11.52 8.10
N ILE A 339 -7.68 -12.24 8.19
CA ILE A 339 -6.35 -11.71 8.43
C ILE A 339 -5.38 -12.50 7.55
N THR A 340 -4.54 -11.80 6.81
CA THR A 340 -3.51 -12.42 5.99
C THR A 340 -2.22 -12.59 6.79
N ARG A 341 -1.32 -13.48 6.34
CA ARG A 341 0.00 -13.65 6.97
C ARG A 341 0.80 -12.35 7.01
N ASN A 342 0.71 -11.56 5.96
CA ASN A 342 1.40 -10.28 5.90
C ASN A 342 0.86 -9.29 6.96
N GLU A 343 -0.46 -9.22 7.10
CA GLU A 343 -1.09 -8.40 8.15
C GLU A 343 -0.66 -8.87 9.55
N MET A 344 -0.56 -10.18 9.77
CA MET A 344 -0.07 -10.75 11.01
C MET A 344 1.37 -10.30 11.31
N HIS A 345 2.27 -10.45 10.34
CA HIS A 345 3.67 -10.03 10.52
C HIS A 345 3.76 -8.54 10.81
N ASN A 346 2.96 -7.73 10.11
CA ASN A 346 2.94 -6.28 10.33
C ASN A 346 2.46 -5.90 11.74
N MET A 347 1.59 -6.71 12.35
CA MET A 347 1.03 -6.44 13.68
C MET A 347 1.88 -7.01 14.83
N TRP A 348 2.57 -8.15 14.61
CA TRP A 348 3.13 -8.93 15.72
C TRP A 348 4.64 -9.14 15.65
N VAL A 349 5.31 -8.58 14.67
CA VAL A 349 6.78 -8.66 14.58
C VAL A 349 7.34 -7.24 14.50
N THR A 350 8.29 -6.94 15.37
CA THR A 350 8.98 -5.63 15.34
C THR A 350 9.67 -5.44 14.01
N HIS A 351 9.35 -4.35 13.34
CA HIS A 351 10.06 -3.92 12.14
C HIS A 351 10.03 -2.40 12.07
N THR A 352 11.18 -1.80 12.34
CA THR A 352 11.36 -0.35 12.32
C THR A 352 12.49 0.02 11.38
N PHE A 353 12.35 1.17 10.73
CA PHE A 353 13.26 1.63 9.68
C PHE A 353 13.64 3.08 9.92
N LYS A 354 14.92 3.37 9.72
CA LYS A 354 15.45 4.73 9.79
C LYS A 354 15.09 5.51 8.52
N ILE A 355 14.89 6.80 8.68
CA ILE A 355 14.66 7.73 7.55
C ILE A 355 15.84 8.66 7.31
N ASP A 356 16.98 8.37 7.89
CA ASP A 356 18.20 9.22 7.85
C ASP A 356 18.64 9.50 6.41
N LYS A 357 18.60 8.49 5.53
CA LYS A 357 18.93 8.65 4.11
C LYS A 357 17.98 9.62 3.40
N ALA A 358 16.67 9.48 3.63
CA ALA A 358 15.69 10.38 3.06
C ALA A 358 15.86 11.82 3.60
N GLN A 359 16.16 11.95 4.88
CA GLN A 359 16.45 13.27 5.48
C GLN A 359 17.67 13.92 4.82
N ALA A 360 18.76 13.16 4.67
CA ALA A 360 20.02 13.68 4.11
C ALA A 360 19.93 13.99 2.62
N GLN A 361 19.31 13.11 1.82
CA GLN A 361 19.34 13.21 0.36
C GLN A 361 18.12 13.93 -0.23
N LEU A 362 16.96 13.78 0.39
CA LEU A 362 15.71 14.41 -0.10
C LEU A 362 15.35 15.67 0.68
N GLY A 363 15.94 15.89 1.85
CA GLY A 363 15.50 16.94 2.77
C GLY A 363 14.15 16.61 3.42
N TYR A 364 13.83 15.33 3.54
CA TYR A 364 12.55 14.87 4.10
C TYR A 364 12.47 15.16 5.60
N VAL A 365 11.45 15.89 6.00
CA VAL A 365 11.18 16.20 7.42
C VAL A 365 9.72 15.87 7.69
N PRO A 366 9.42 14.73 8.31
CA PRO A 366 8.02 14.39 8.57
C PRO A 366 7.39 15.34 9.59
N LYS A 367 6.16 15.76 9.32
CA LYS A 367 5.34 16.47 10.29
C LYS A 367 4.67 15.47 11.22
N LYS A 368 4.43 15.89 12.45
CA LYS A 368 3.73 15.08 13.44
C LYS A 368 2.23 15.17 13.22
N TYR A 369 1.58 14.02 13.06
CA TYR A 369 0.13 13.89 12.92
C TYR A 369 -0.39 12.94 13.99
N SER A 370 -1.60 13.20 14.50
CA SER A 370 -2.28 12.29 15.42
C SER A 370 -3.33 11.46 14.67
N LEU A 371 -3.79 10.39 15.29
CA LEU A 371 -4.90 9.59 14.78
C LEU A 371 -6.27 10.28 14.96
N ASP A 372 -6.33 11.40 15.69
CA ASP A 372 -7.59 12.07 16.02
C ASP A 372 -8.40 12.45 14.78
N ASP A 373 -7.75 12.94 13.74
CA ASP A 373 -8.42 13.29 12.48
C ASP A 373 -9.08 12.08 11.83
N CYS A 374 -8.40 10.92 11.90
CA CYS A 374 -8.94 9.66 11.38
C CYS A 374 -10.12 9.19 12.22
N VAL A 375 -10.01 9.31 13.55
CA VAL A 375 -11.08 8.96 14.49
C VAL A 375 -12.31 9.83 14.24
N ASP A 376 -12.12 11.13 14.06
CA ASP A 376 -13.21 12.07 13.74
C ASP A 376 -13.93 11.68 12.46
N HIS A 377 -13.19 11.28 11.44
CA HIS A 377 -13.77 10.79 10.18
C HIS A 377 -14.62 9.53 10.42
N PHE A 378 -14.11 8.56 11.18
CA PHE A 378 -14.84 7.33 11.51
C PHE A 378 -16.07 7.61 12.36
N LEU A 379 -16.02 8.58 13.27
CA LEU A 379 -17.18 8.96 14.10
C LEU A 379 -18.29 9.59 13.26
N LYS A 380 -17.94 10.36 12.25
CA LYS A 380 -18.90 11.04 11.38
C LYS A 380 -19.60 10.08 10.39
N LYS A 381 -18.87 9.10 9.87
CA LYS A 381 -19.35 8.16 8.85
C LYS A 381 -19.35 6.70 9.31
N GLY A 382 -18.93 6.51 10.52
CA GLY A 382 -18.45 5.24 10.99
C GLY A 382 -19.48 4.17 11.19
N PRO A 383 -18.94 3.01 11.19
CA PRO A 383 -19.64 1.78 11.45
C PRO A 383 -20.18 1.76 12.88
N ARG A 384 -21.40 1.30 13.05
CA ARG A 384 -22.04 1.12 14.36
C ARG A 384 -21.97 -0.34 14.80
N PRO A 385 -21.83 -0.63 16.10
CA PRO A 385 -21.77 -2.02 16.54
C PRO A 385 -23.00 -2.80 16.10
N ARG A 386 -22.78 -3.85 15.32
CA ARG A 386 -23.82 -4.80 14.90
C ARG A 386 -23.76 -6.08 15.75
N ASN A 387 -24.87 -6.75 15.89
CA ASN A 387 -25.02 -7.95 16.71
C ASN A 387 -23.96 -9.02 16.41
N PHE A 388 -23.22 -9.38 17.46
CA PHE A 388 -21.98 -10.15 17.42
C PHE A 388 -22.16 -11.69 17.33
N PHE A 389 -23.36 -12.21 17.22
CA PHE A 389 -23.58 -13.65 17.45
C PHE A 389 -22.86 -14.56 16.44
N LEU A 390 -23.01 -14.29 15.16
CA LEU A 390 -22.45 -15.14 14.10
C LEU A 390 -20.90 -15.11 14.08
N GLN A 391 -20.33 -13.98 14.44
CA GLN A 391 -18.89 -13.75 14.38
C GLN A 391 -18.17 -14.34 15.60
N LYS A 392 -18.80 -14.33 16.77
CA LYS A 392 -18.29 -15.05 17.95
C LYS A 392 -18.19 -16.55 17.67
N TYR A 393 -19.20 -17.12 16.97
CA TYR A 393 -19.17 -18.54 16.59
C TYR A 393 -18.07 -18.84 15.57
N LEU A 394 -17.86 -17.97 14.60
CA LEU A 394 -16.78 -18.14 13.61
C LEU A 394 -15.40 -18.08 14.27
N PHE A 395 -15.22 -17.14 15.19
CA PHE A 395 -13.97 -16.99 15.97
C PHE A 395 -13.73 -18.23 16.85
N LEU A 396 -14.78 -18.71 17.53
CA LEU A 396 -14.71 -19.93 18.34
C LEU A 396 -14.42 -21.16 17.49
N LEU A 397 -14.99 -21.25 16.30
CA LEU A 397 -14.75 -22.34 15.34
C LEU A 397 -13.27 -22.34 14.88
N VAL A 398 -12.73 -21.17 14.59
CA VAL A 398 -11.33 -20.99 14.19
C VAL A 398 -10.40 -21.39 15.36
N LEU A 399 -10.73 -20.98 16.57
CA LEU A 399 -9.98 -21.32 17.78
C LEU A 399 -10.02 -22.83 18.06
N LEU A 400 -11.18 -23.45 17.94
CA LEU A 400 -11.40 -24.90 18.10
C LEU A 400 -10.62 -25.70 17.04
N THR A 401 -10.62 -25.26 15.78
CA THR A 401 -9.86 -25.91 14.70
C THR A 401 -8.36 -25.83 14.98
N GLY A 402 -7.88 -24.72 15.50
CA GLY A 402 -6.48 -24.55 15.90
C GLY A 402 -6.10 -25.47 17.06
N ILE A 403 -6.96 -25.57 18.07
CA ILE A 403 -6.76 -26.46 19.24
C ILE A 403 -6.77 -27.94 18.80
N ILE A 404 -7.70 -28.32 17.93
CA ILE A 404 -7.80 -29.70 17.39
C ILE A 404 -6.53 -30.04 16.59
N ALA A 405 -6.08 -29.13 15.72
CA ALA A 405 -4.87 -29.33 14.91
C ALA A 405 -3.62 -29.49 15.81
N LEU A 406 -3.53 -28.69 16.89
CA LEU A 406 -2.47 -28.81 17.89
C LEU A 406 -2.52 -30.14 18.64
N SER A 407 -3.72 -30.57 19.03
CA SER A 407 -3.93 -31.84 19.74
C SER A 407 -3.52 -33.03 18.88
N VAL A 408 -3.90 -33.02 17.60
CA VAL A 408 -3.51 -34.08 16.63
C VAL A 408 -2.00 -34.10 16.44
N LYS A 409 -1.37 -32.94 16.32
CA LYS A 409 0.10 -32.85 16.16
C LYS A 409 0.82 -33.32 17.43
N PHE A 410 0.30 -32.95 18.60
CA PHE A 410 0.84 -33.39 19.90
C PHE A 410 0.74 -34.90 20.04
N THR A 411 -0.40 -35.49 19.66
CA THR A 411 -0.62 -36.95 19.72
C THR A 411 0.35 -37.68 18.80
N GLN A 412 0.54 -37.20 17.58
CA GLN A 412 1.49 -37.77 16.60
C GLN A 412 2.94 -37.74 17.12
N VAL A 413 3.36 -36.63 17.74
CA VAL A 413 4.70 -36.49 18.33
C VAL A 413 4.85 -37.42 19.55
N ARG A 414 3.83 -37.50 20.40
CA ARG A 414 3.81 -38.41 21.55
C ARG A 414 3.93 -39.88 21.11
N ASP A 415 3.13 -40.28 20.13
CA ASP A 415 3.12 -41.67 19.62
C ASP A 415 4.48 -41.99 18.98
N PHE A 416 5.06 -41.06 18.21
CA PHE A 416 6.42 -41.23 17.66
C PHE A 416 7.47 -41.45 18.75
N LEU A 417 7.37 -40.69 19.88
CA LEU A 417 8.30 -40.80 20.99
C LEU A 417 8.11 -42.07 21.83
N LEU A 418 6.90 -42.64 21.82
CA LEU A 418 6.61 -43.89 22.53
C LEU A 418 7.02 -45.15 21.73
N ASP A 419 7.08 -45.01 20.41
CA ASP A 419 7.46 -46.08 19.49
C ASP A 419 8.98 -46.12 19.20
N SER A 420 9.75 -45.12 19.70
CA SER A 420 11.21 -45.07 19.58
C SER A 420 11.90 -45.55 20.87
#